data_cb64d4443451025b9475e361111bdd18
#
_entry.id   cb64d4443451025b9475e361111bdd18
#
_cell.length_a   1.000
_cell.length_b   1.000
_cell.length_c   1.000
_cell.angle_alpha   90.00
_cell.angle_beta   90.00
_cell.angle_gamma   90.00
#
_symmetry.space_group_name_H-M   'P 1'
#
loop_
_entity.id
_entity.type
_entity.pdbx_description
1 polymer ?
#
loop_
_entity_poly.entity_id
_entity_poly.type
_entity_poly.pdbx_seq_one_letter_code
_entity_poly.pdbx_strand_id
1 'polypeptide(L)'
;ENMPRSVNHVASRAKRKNLMKLAKGYFGRRKNVWTVAKNAIEKGWLHAYTGRKQKKRNFRSLWITRINAGARAHGLSYSQFMGGVKKNGIELNRKVLADLAMNHPEAFKAVVDSIKK
;
A
#
# COMPACT_ATOMS: atom_id res chain seq x y z
N GLU A 1 -6.22 31.38 -45.09
CA GLU A 1 -6.42 30.34 -44.76
C GLU A 1 -5.65 29.81 -43.73
N ASN A 2 -6.24 29.46 -42.76
CA ASN A 2 -5.60 29.12 -41.56
C ASN A 2 -5.70 27.66 -41.28
N MET A 3 -5.25 26.93 -42.23
CA MET A 3 -5.07 25.52 -41.95
C MET A 3 -3.93 25.41 -40.96
N PRO A 4 -4.19 24.83 -39.80
CA PRO A 4 -3.12 24.66 -38.82
C PRO A 4 -2.02 23.79 -39.43
N ARG A 5 -0.84 24.33 -39.45
CA ARG A 5 0.28 23.53 -39.88
C ARG A 5 0.66 22.58 -38.74
N SER A 6 1.11 21.42 -39.15
CA SER A 6 1.65 20.49 -38.18
C SER A 6 3.05 20.96 -37.77
N VAL A 7 3.10 21.78 -36.73
CA VAL A 7 4.37 22.28 -36.20
C VAL A 7 4.60 21.72 -34.82
N ASN A 8 5.83 21.80 -34.35
CA ASN A 8 6.21 21.37 -33.00
C ASN A 8 6.06 19.85 -32.80
N HIS A 9 6.25 19.09 -33.83
CA HIS A 9 6.19 17.64 -33.78
C HIS A 9 7.27 17.03 -32.91
N VAL A 10 8.40 17.72 -32.73
CA VAL A 10 9.51 17.22 -31.92
C VAL A 10 9.04 16.96 -30.47
N ALA A 11 8.39 17.95 -29.86
CA ALA A 11 7.89 17.81 -28.48
C ALA A 11 6.82 16.72 -28.38
N SER A 12 5.88 16.72 -29.31
CA SER A 12 4.80 15.73 -29.32
C SER A 12 5.33 14.31 -29.50
N ARG A 13 6.28 14.14 -30.41
CA ARG A 13 6.91 12.85 -30.67
C ARG A 13 7.69 12.36 -29.46
N ALA A 14 8.40 13.26 -28.78
CA ALA A 14 9.16 12.92 -27.59
C ALA A 14 8.23 12.43 -26.48
N LYS A 15 7.10 13.08 -26.28
CA LYS A 15 6.08 12.66 -25.31
C LYS A 15 5.57 11.26 -25.61
N ARG A 16 5.26 10.98 -26.88
CA ARG A 16 4.80 9.66 -27.30
C ARG A 16 5.84 8.59 -27.05
N LYS A 17 7.10 8.87 -27.41
CA LYS A 17 8.18 7.91 -27.20
C LYS A 17 8.40 7.61 -25.73
N ASN A 18 8.38 8.63 -24.90
CA ASN A 18 8.55 8.47 -23.46
C ASN A 18 7.43 7.63 -22.85
N LEU A 19 6.18 7.88 -23.27
CA LEU A 19 5.05 7.11 -22.81
C LEU A 19 5.13 5.67 -23.30
N MET A 20 5.51 5.45 -24.55
CA MET A 20 5.63 4.12 -25.14
C MET A 20 6.70 3.28 -24.46
N LYS A 21 7.74 3.90 -23.90
CA LYS A 21 8.75 3.18 -23.14
C LYS A 21 8.14 2.52 -21.90
N LEU A 22 7.14 3.16 -21.30
CA LEU A 22 6.45 2.63 -20.14
C LEU A 22 5.57 1.44 -20.51
N ALA A 23 5.20 1.31 -21.77
CA ALA A 23 4.35 0.22 -22.24
C ALA A 23 5.13 -1.04 -22.59
N LYS A 24 6.45 -1.04 -22.49
CA LYS A 24 7.25 -2.23 -22.79
C LYS A 24 6.82 -3.39 -21.90
N GLY A 25 6.64 -4.54 -22.51
CA GLY A 25 6.19 -5.73 -21.80
C GLY A 25 4.68 -5.89 -21.73
N TYR A 26 3.92 -4.91 -22.18
CA TYR A 26 2.46 -5.03 -22.20
C TYR A 26 2.05 -6.02 -23.29
N PHE A 27 0.91 -6.67 -23.06
CA PHE A 27 0.42 -7.71 -23.95
C PHE A 27 -0.10 -7.16 -25.27
N GLY A 28 0.30 -7.78 -26.36
CA GLY A 28 -0.24 -7.49 -27.71
C GLY A 28 0.00 -6.05 -28.15
N ARG A 29 -1.02 -5.44 -28.68
CA ARG A 29 -0.95 -4.07 -29.22
C ARG A 29 -0.79 -3.01 -28.12
N ARG A 30 -1.00 -3.35 -26.89
CA ARG A 30 -0.85 -2.41 -25.77
C ARG A 30 0.57 -1.91 -25.61
N LYS A 31 1.54 -2.61 -26.17
CA LYS A 31 2.94 -2.20 -26.08
C LYS A 31 3.40 -1.33 -27.25
N ASN A 32 2.73 -1.40 -28.40
CA ASN A 32 3.23 -0.74 -29.60
C ASN A 32 2.24 0.09 -30.42
N VAL A 33 0.96 0.12 -30.05
CA VAL A 33 -0.03 0.98 -30.70
C VAL A 33 -0.32 2.16 -29.77
N TRP A 34 -0.08 3.38 -30.26
CA TRP A 34 -0.14 4.59 -29.43
C TRP A 34 -1.45 4.74 -28.67
N THR A 35 -2.59 4.68 -29.36
CA THR A 35 -3.89 4.91 -28.69
C THR A 35 -4.19 3.85 -27.64
N VAL A 36 -3.88 2.60 -27.94
CA VAL A 36 -4.10 1.49 -27.01
C VAL A 36 -3.10 1.55 -25.87
N ALA A 37 -1.82 1.80 -26.16
CA ALA A 37 -0.78 1.89 -25.15
C ALA A 37 -1.05 3.03 -24.18
N LYS A 38 -1.45 4.19 -24.68
CA LYS A 38 -1.76 5.35 -23.85
C LYS A 38 -2.86 5.01 -22.85
N ASN A 39 -3.95 4.42 -23.34
CA ASN A 39 -5.07 4.05 -22.48
C ASN A 39 -4.67 2.98 -21.44
N ALA A 40 -3.88 2.01 -21.86
CA ALA A 40 -3.41 0.95 -20.97
C ALA A 40 -2.52 1.51 -19.85
N ILE A 41 -1.61 2.42 -20.20
CA ILE A 41 -0.72 3.04 -19.22
C ILE A 41 -1.50 3.91 -18.23
N GLU A 42 -2.43 4.73 -18.73
CA GLU A 42 -3.27 5.58 -17.87
C GLU A 42 -4.10 4.74 -16.90
N LYS A 43 -4.67 3.65 -17.39
CA LYS A 43 -5.43 2.72 -16.55
C LYS A 43 -4.51 2.08 -15.50
N GLY A 44 -3.29 1.72 -15.92
CA GLY A 44 -2.28 1.18 -15.01
C GLY A 44 -1.93 2.15 -13.89
N TRP A 45 -1.81 3.44 -14.21
CA TRP A 45 -1.56 4.45 -13.19
C TRP A 45 -2.70 4.56 -12.18
N LEU A 46 -3.95 4.46 -12.64
CA LEU A 46 -5.11 4.45 -11.75
C LEU A 46 -5.08 3.24 -10.84
N HIS A 47 -4.74 2.07 -11.38
CA HIS A 47 -4.61 0.86 -10.58
C HIS A 47 -3.48 0.98 -9.56
N ALA A 48 -2.36 1.60 -9.95
CA ALA A 48 -1.24 1.82 -9.04
C ALA A 48 -1.65 2.74 -7.88
N TYR A 49 -2.39 3.80 -8.16
CA TYR A 49 -2.88 4.72 -7.14
C TYR A 49 -3.78 3.99 -6.14
N THR A 50 -4.76 3.24 -6.67
CA THR A 50 -5.69 2.46 -5.85
C THR A 50 -4.94 1.39 -5.06
N GLY A 51 -4.00 0.70 -5.72
CA GLY A 51 -3.20 -0.36 -5.10
C GLY A 51 -2.35 0.14 -3.94
N ARG A 52 -1.77 1.33 -4.07
CA ARG A 52 -0.99 1.90 -2.97
C ARG A 52 -1.85 2.18 -1.75
N LYS A 53 -3.09 2.64 -1.96
CA LYS A 53 -4.03 2.84 -0.85
C LYS A 53 -4.47 1.52 -0.24
N GLN A 54 -4.77 0.52 -1.08
CA GLN A 54 -5.15 -0.81 -0.62
C GLN A 54 -4.02 -1.49 0.14
N LYS A 55 -2.78 -1.27 -0.27
CA LYS A 55 -1.61 -1.82 0.42
C LYS A 55 -1.59 -1.42 1.88
N LYS A 56 -1.84 -0.15 2.16
CA LYS A 56 -1.87 0.36 3.54
C LYS A 56 -2.98 -0.31 4.35
N ARG A 57 -4.16 -0.46 3.77
CA ARG A 57 -5.29 -1.11 4.43
C ARG A 57 -5.01 -2.59 4.70
N ASN A 58 -4.42 -3.28 3.72
CA ASN A 58 -4.12 -4.69 3.82
C ASN A 58 -3.07 -4.95 4.91
N PHE A 59 -2.03 -4.13 4.97
CA PHE A 59 -1.03 -4.26 6.03
C PHE A 59 -1.62 -3.99 7.41
N ARG A 60 -2.48 -3.00 7.53
CA ARG A 60 -3.13 -2.71 8.80
C ARG A 60 -4.01 -3.89 9.26
N SER A 61 -4.75 -4.50 8.33
CA SER A 61 -5.54 -5.70 8.62
C SER A 61 -4.66 -6.83 9.10
N LEU A 62 -3.51 -7.02 8.47
CA LEU A 62 -2.55 -8.04 8.85
C LEU A 62 -2.00 -7.79 10.26
N TRP A 63 -1.64 -6.54 10.57
CA TRP A 63 -1.17 -6.18 11.90
C TRP A 63 -2.22 -6.46 12.97
N ILE A 64 -3.46 -6.11 12.70
CA ILE A 64 -4.57 -6.36 13.61
C ILE A 64 -4.73 -7.87 13.86
N THR A 65 -4.65 -8.68 12.81
CA THR A 65 -4.74 -10.13 12.93
C THR A 65 -3.62 -10.69 13.81
N ARG A 66 -2.40 -10.22 13.60
CA ARG A 66 -1.24 -10.67 14.38
C ARG A 66 -1.33 -10.25 15.85
N ILE A 67 -1.74 -9.01 16.09
CA ILE A 67 -1.93 -8.49 17.45
C ILE A 67 -3.03 -9.29 18.16
N ASN A 68 -4.12 -9.56 17.46
CA ASN A 68 -5.24 -10.31 18.01
C ASN A 68 -4.81 -11.72 18.42
N ALA A 69 -4.04 -12.40 17.56
CA ALA A 69 -3.54 -13.74 17.85
C ALA A 69 -2.64 -13.72 19.10
N GLY A 70 -1.74 -12.76 19.20
CA GLY A 70 -0.87 -12.61 20.35
C GLY A 70 -1.62 -12.30 21.62
N ALA A 71 -2.59 -11.39 21.56
CA ALA A 71 -3.41 -11.00 22.71
C ALA A 71 -4.24 -12.18 23.21
N ARG A 72 -4.82 -12.97 22.31
CA ARG A 72 -5.63 -14.13 22.69
C ARG A 72 -4.79 -15.22 23.36
N ALA A 73 -3.53 -15.35 22.96
CA ALA A 73 -2.63 -16.28 23.63
C ALA A 73 -2.43 -15.91 25.11
N HIS A 74 -2.65 -14.65 25.45
CA HIS A 74 -2.57 -14.18 26.85
C HIS A 74 -3.93 -13.92 27.49
N GLY A 75 -5.00 -14.41 26.86
CA GLY A 75 -6.34 -14.32 27.41
C GLY A 75 -7.07 -13.01 27.18
N LEU A 76 -6.58 -12.16 26.27
CA LEU A 76 -7.22 -10.90 25.93
C LEU A 76 -7.76 -10.91 24.50
N SER A 77 -8.88 -10.18 24.28
CA SER A 77 -9.31 -9.92 22.91
C SER A 77 -8.53 -8.73 22.36
N TYR A 78 -8.60 -8.53 21.05
CA TYR A 78 -7.94 -7.38 20.42
C TYR A 78 -8.41 -6.05 21.01
N SER A 79 -9.74 -5.92 21.20
CA SER A 79 -10.32 -4.69 21.76
C SER A 79 -9.83 -4.41 23.18
N GLN A 80 -9.78 -5.44 24.00
CA GLN A 80 -9.28 -5.33 25.38
C GLN A 80 -7.80 -4.93 25.39
N PHE A 81 -7.01 -5.55 24.52
CA PHE A 81 -5.58 -5.27 24.43
C PHE A 81 -5.33 -3.83 23.97
N MET A 82 -5.97 -3.41 22.88
CA MET A 82 -5.78 -2.05 22.36
C MET A 82 -6.35 -0.99 23.28
N GLY A 83 -7.46 -1.30 23.95
CA GLY A 83 -8.02 -0.41 24.96
C GLY A 83 -7.05 -0.21 26.12
N GLY A 84 -6.42 -1.30 26.56
CA GLY A 84 -5.41 -1.25 27.62
C GLY A 84 -4.17 -0.47 27.22
N VAL A 85 -3.71 -0.63 25.98
CA VAL A 85 -2.57 0.11 25.44
C VAL A 85 -2.84 1.62 25.49
N LYS A 86 -4.01 2.03 25.05
CA LYS A 86 -4.40 3.45 25.06
C LYS A 86 -4.58 3.98 26.46
N LYS A 87 -5.21 3.20 27.32
CA LYS A 87 -5.47 3.59 28.71
C LYS A 87 -4.17 3.82 29.48
N ASN A 88 -3.17 3.00 29.22
CA ASN A 88 -1.88 3.09 29.91
C ASN A 88 -0.90 4.05 29.23
N GLY A 89 -1.32 4.75 28.19
CA GLY A 89 -0.49 5.74 27.51
C GLY A 89 0.70 5.16 26.77
N ILE A 90 0.61 3.89 26.35
CA ILE A 90 1.69 3.23 25.63
C ILE A 90 1.68 3.76 24.18
N GLU A 91 2.78 4.38 23.78
CA GLU A 91 2.89 5.00 22.46
C GLU A 91 3.48 4.08 21.38
N LEU A 92 2.92 2.89 21.25
CA LEU A 92 3.33 1.94 20.21
C LEU A 92 2.18 1.82 19.20
N ASN A 93 2.54 1.89 17.91
CA ASN A 93 1.53 1.75 16.87
C ASN A 93 1.30 0.28 16.54
N ARG A 94 0.29 0.01 15.72
CA ARG A 94 -0.10 -1.37 15.38
C ARG A 94 1.00 -2.13 14.67
N LYS A 95 1.78 -1.45 13.84
CA LYS A 95 2.90 -2.07 13.11
C LYS A 95 3.93 -2.64 14.09
N VAL A 96 4.33 -1.82 15.06
CA VAL A 96 5.31 -2.20 16.08
C VAL A 96 4.76 -3.33 16.96
N LEU A 97 3.52 -3.20 17.40
CA LEU A 97 2.90 -4.22 18.25
C LEU A 97 2.77 -5.57 17.52
N ALA A 98 2.43 -5.55 16.23
CA ALA A 98 2.36 -6.77 15.44
C ALA A 98 3.74 -7.43 15.30
N ASP A 99 4.78 -6.62 15.12
CA ASP A 99 6.14 -7.12 15.03
C ASP A 99 6.57 -7.76 16.36
N LEU A 100 6.27 -7.12 17.47
CA LEU A 100 6.56 -7.68 18.80
C LEU A 100 5.84 -9.01 19.02
N ALA A 101 4.57 -9.08 18.62
CA ALA A 101 3.79 -10.30 18.78
C ALA A 101 4.36 -11.47 17.99
N MET A 102 4.91 -11.20 16.81
CA MET A 102 5.42 -12.22 15.91
C MET A 102 6.87 -12.59 16.19
N ASN A 103 7.74 -11.58 16.34
CA ASN A 103 9.18 -11.77 16.38
C ASN A 103 9.80 -11.61 17.76
N HIS A 104 9.11 -10.97 18.67
CA HIS A 104 9.60 -10.69 20.03
C HIS A 104 8.54 -10.99 21.07
N PRO A 105 8.21 -12.28 21.26
CA PRO A 105 7.13 -12.66 22.18
C PRO A 105 7.33 -12.18 23.61
N GLU A 106 8.57 -12.12 24.09
CA GLU A 106 8.88 -11.66 25.44
C GLU A 106 8.53 -10.19 25.64
N ALA A 107 8.87 -9.37 24.64
CA ALA A 107 8.54 -7.95 24.69
C ALA A 107 7.02 -7.74 24.63
N PHE A 108 6.34 -8.53 23.80
CA PHE A 108 4.88 -8.48 23.72
C PHE A 108 4.23 -8.87 25.05
N LYS A 109 4.75 -9.90 25.68
CA LYS A 109 4.28 -10.33 27.00
C LYS A 109 4.44 -9.23 28.04
N ALA A 110 5.55 -8.50 27.99
CA ALA A 110 5.78 -7.37 28.88
C ALA A 110 4.73 -6.30 28.71
N VAL A 111 4.32 -6.01 27.46
CA VAL A 111 3.23 -5.06 27.18
C VAL A 111 1.91 -5.58 27.77
N VAL A 112 1.61 -6.86 27.58
CA VAL A 112 0.39 -7.48 28.12
C VAL A 112 0.37 -7.38 29.64
N ASP A 113 1.49 -7.67 30.29
CA ASP A 113 1.59 -7.61 31.76
C ASP A 113 1.37 -6.19 32.26
N SER A 114 1.88 -5.18 31.54
CA SER A 114 1.63 -3.78 31.88
C SER A 114 0.16 -3.42 31.81
N ILE A 115 -0.57 -3.98 30.87
CA ILE A 115 -2.00 -3.74 30.69
C ILE A 115 -2.81 -4.40 31.80
N LYS A 116 -2.40 -5.59 32.21
CA LYS A 116 -3.13 -6.35 33.24
C LYS A 116 -2.95 -5.83 34.64
N LYS A 117 -1.98 -4.97 34.86
CA LYS A 117 -1.81 -4.30 36.15
C LYS A 117 -2.87 -3.18 36.36
#